data_68ea393ebf718d2bd2beba98d2082a94
#
_entry.id   68ea393ebf718d2bd2beba98d2082a94
#
_cell.length_a   1.000
_cell.length_b   1.000
_cell.length_c   1.000
_cell.angle_alpha   90.00
_cell.angle_beta   90.00
_cell.angle_gamma   90.00
#
_symmetry.space_group_name_H-M   'P 1'
#
loop_
_entity.id
_entity.type
_entity.pdbx_description
1 polymer ?
#
loop_
_entity_poly.entity_id
_entity_poly.type
_entity_poly.pdbx_seq_one_letter_code
_entity_poly.pdbx_strand_id
1 'polypeptide(L)'
;TLAQKVYQAQHDALRVKNLLCKDFNIRETGGEAFFSFDDLNNEEKYDIKNLHPRYGVGGFDLSETTDLTCATILFCVKDNPNIYVKQMYWIPEDLLEKRVREDQVPYDIWKKKGWLQTSPGFRNDYRLILQWFVDEMEKDDIYLFKCGYDRWSAQYLVQSMTERFGEDIMVPVAQGKKTLSGPMKNLAADLKAKRVIYNNNPIL
;
A
#
# COMPACT_ATOMS: atom_id res chain seq x y z
N THR A 1 30.09 -9.03 -7.51
CA THR A 1 30.17 -8.30 -8.80
C THR A 1 29.09 -8.79 -9.74
N LEU A 2 28.72 -8.00 -10.77
CA LEU A 2 27.74 -8.40 -11.80
C LEU A 2 28.18 -9.70 -12.49
N ALA A 3 29.47 -9.86 -12.80
CA ALA A 3 30.03 -11.07 -13.40
C ALA A 3 29.77 -12.34 -12.55
N GLN A 4 29.87 -12.24 -11.22
CA GLN A 4 29.56 -13.36 -10.33
C GLN A 4 28.07 -13.71 -10.33
N LYS A 5 27.19 -12.71 -10.39
CA LYS A 5 25.74 -12.93 -10.48
C LYS A 5 25.38 -13.59 -11.82
N VAL A 6 25.99 -13.15 -12.93
CA VAL A 6 25.79 -13.76 -14.25
C VAL A 6 26.23 -15.22 -14.25
N TYR A 7 27.44 -15.52 -13.73
CA TYR A 7 27.92 -16.88 -13.62
C TYR A 7 27.00 -17.78 -12.78
N GLN A 8 26.53 -17.28 -11.63
CA GLN A 8 25.60 -18.02 -10.78
C GLN A 8 24.23 -18.24 -11.44
N ALA A 9 23.77 -17.29 -12.25
CA ALA A 9 22.50 -17.38 -12.96
C ALA A 9 22.53 -18.41 -14.10
N GLN A 10 23.67 -18.71 -14.69
CA GLN A 10 23.81 -19.74 -15.76
C GLN A 10 23.38 -21.14 -15.29
N HIS A 11 23.37 -21.41 -13.99
CA HIS A 11 23.10 -22.73 -13.41
C HIS A 11 21.83 -22.75 -12.53
N ASP A 12 21.08 -21.63 -12.44
CA ASP A 12 19.90 -21.52 -11.57
C ASP A 12 18.85 -20.59 -12.19
N ALA A 13 17.77 -21.17 -12.68
CA ALA A 13 16.68 -20.44 -13.35
C ALA A 13 16.07 -19.32 -12.47
N LEU A 14 15.99 -19.51 -11.14
CA LEU A 14 15.48 -18.49 -10.23
C LEU A 14 16.42 -17.29 -10.13
N ARG A 15 17.73 -17.53 -10.22
CA ARG A 15 18.76 -16.47 -10.23
C ARG A 15 18.81 -15.72 -11.54
N VAL A 16 18.51 -16.38 -12.68
CA VAL A 16 18.32 -15.70 -13.98
C VAL A 16 17.25 -14.63 -13.87
N LYS A 17 16.07 -14.97 -13.33
CA LYS A 17 14.97 -14.03 -13.15
C LYS A 17 15.34 -12.82 -12.30
N ASN A 18 15.97 -13.08 -11.15
CA ASN A 18 16.45 -12.01 -10.28
C ASN A 18 17.50 -11.11 -10.95
N LEU A 19 18.40 -11.68 -11.73
CA LEU A 19 19.41 -10.95 -12.48
C LEU A 19 18.75 -10.07 -13.55
N LEU A 20 17.83 -10.63 -14.34
CA LEU A 20 17.14 -9.91 -15.41
C LEU A 20 16.31 -8.76 -14.85
N CYS A 21 15.53 -9.00 -13.81
CA CYS A 21 14.65 -7.98 -13.22
C CYS A 21 15.42 -6.89 -12.45
N LYS A 22 16.37 -7.29 -11.59
CA LYS A 22 17.01 -6.34 -10.65
C LYS A 22 18.24 -5.65 -11.20
N ASP A 23 19.04 -6.37 -12.02
CA ASP A 23 20.32 -5.86 -12.51
C ASP A 23 20.21 -5.36 -13.96
N PHE A 24 19.29 -5.90 -14.78
CA PHE A 24 19.09 -5.50 -16.18
C PHE A 24 17.76 -4.79 -16.44
N ASN A 25 16.92 -4.63 -15.44
CA ASN A 25 15.60 -3.99 -15.57
C ASN A 25 14.72 -4.56 -16.70
N ILE A 26 14.88 -5.85 -16.98
CA ILE A 26 14.09 -6.57 -17.99
C ILE A 26 12.86 -7.13 -17.28
N ARG A 27 11.67 -6.72 -17.72
CA ARG A 27 10.41 -7.32 -17.26
C ARG A 27 10.34 -8.77 -17.70
N GLU A 28 10.39 -9.69 -16.77
CA GLU A 28 10.09 -11.08 -17.03
C GLU A 28 8.58 -11.33 -16.91
N THR A 29 7.98 -11.72 -18.00
CA THR A 29 6.55 -12.07 -18.06
C THR A 29 6.25 -13.50 -17.60
N GLY A 30 7.26 -14.28 -17.20
CA GLY A 30 7.17 -15.70 -16.84
C GLY A 30 7.46 -16.03 -15.37
N GLY A 31 7.60 -15.05 -14.46
CA GLY A 31 7.69 -15.30 -13.03
C GLY A 31 6.32 -15.63 -12.45
N GLU A 32 6.21 -16.59 -11.55
CA GLU A 32 5.01 -16.74 -10.72
C GLU A 32 4.87 -15.48 -9.85
N ALA A 33 4.18 -14.47 -10.38
CA ALA A 33 3.73 -13.35 -9.57
C ALA A 33 2.84 -13.92 -8.46
N PHE A 34 2.97 -13.43 -7.24
CA PHE A 34 2.14 -13.88 -6.12
C PHE A 34 0.64 -13.63 -6.40
N PHE A 35 0.35 -12.58 -7.16
CA PHE A 35 -0.97 -12.28 -7.70
C PHE A 35 -0.91 -12.21 -9.23
N SER A 36 -1.92 -12.77 -9.91
CA SER A 36 -2.14 -12.52 -11.32
C SER A 36 -2.84 -11.18 -11.52
N PHE A 37 -2.72 -10.61 -12.73
CA PHE A 37 -3.49 -9.41 -13.06
C PHE A 37 -5.00 -9.66 -12.92
N ASP A 38 -5.46 -10.82 -13.32
CA ASP A 38 -6.87 -11.21 -13.21
C ASP A 38 -7.33 -11.29 -11.74
N ASP A 39 -6.47 -11.76 -10.83
CA ASP A 39 -6.79 -11.77 -9.40
C ASP A 39 -6.92 -10.34 -8.83
N LEU A 40 -6.02 -9.45 -9.24
CA LEU A 40 -6.01 -8.05 -8.79
C LEU A 40 -7.12 -7.22 -9.43
N ASN A 41 -7.41 -7.41 -10.72
CA ASN A 41 -8.39 -6.58 -11.42
C ASN A 41 -9.80 -6.81 -10.87
N ASN A 42 -10.33 -5.82 -10.17
CA ASN A 42 -11.71 -5.81 -9.68
C ASN A 42 -12.35 -4.45 -10.02
N GLU A 43 -13.25 -4.46 -11.01
CA GLU A 43 -13.92 -3.26 -11.51
C GLU A 43 -15.09 -2.81 -10.63
N GLU A 44 -15.44 -3.62 -9.61
CA GLU A 44 -16.50 -3.26 -8.66
C GLU A 44 -16.14 -1.99 -7.90
N LYS A 45 -17.12 -1.13 -7.72
CA LYS A 45 -16.98 0.16 -7.05
C LYS A 45 -17.95 0.26 -5.88
N TYR A 46 -17.54 1.01 -4.88
CA TYR A 46 -18.39 1.33 -3.74
C TYR A 46 -18.40 2.83 -3.46
N ASP A 47 -19.49 3.30 -2.87
CA ASP A 47 -19.57 4.58 -2.19
C ASP A 47 -19.73 4.33 -0.70
N ILE A 48 -18.83 4.87 0.09
CA ILE A 48 -18.81 4.70 1.55
C ILE A 48 -20.10 5.20 2.21
N LYS A 49 -20.73 6.21 1.62
CA LYS A 49 -22.00 6.76 2.09
C LYS A 49 -23.14 5.75 2.01
N ASN A 50 -23.06 4.79 1.08
CA ASN A 50 -24.06 3.72 0.94
C ASN A 50 -23.75 2.52 1.84
N LEU A 51 -22.48 2.36 2.27
CA LEU A 51 -22.04 1.25 3.09
C LEU A 51 -22.31 1.47 4.59
N HIS A 52 -22.27 2.71 5.05
CA HIS A 52 -22.38 3.10 6.47
C HIS A 52 -21.52 2.24 7.42
N PRO A 53 -20.21 2.07 7.17
CA PRO A 53 -19.38 1.30 8.05
C PRO A 53 -19.21 2.05 9.38
N ARG A 54 -19.30 1.34 10.49
CA ARG A 54 -19.10 1.95 11.81
C ARG A 54 -17.64 2.01 12.22
N TYR A 55 -16.84 1.05 11.76
CA TYR A 55 -15.44 0.89 12.12
C TYR A 55 -14.57 0.70 10.89
N GLY A 56 -13.36 1.27 10.95
CA GLY A 56 -12.29 1.04 9.99
C GLY A 56 -11.07 0.41 10.66
N VAL A 57 -10.35 -0.43 9.93
CA VAL A 57 -9.04 -0.95 10.34
C VAL A 57 -8.00 -0.30 9.45
N GLY A 58 -7.12 0.49 10.04
CA GLY A 58 -6.08 1.22 9.33
C GLY A 58 -4.78 0.45 9.21
N GLY A 59 -3.96 0.89 8.30
CA GLY A 59 -2.57 0.50 8.19
C GLY A 59 -1.80 1.50 7.35
N PHE A 60 -0.51 1.65 7.62
CA PHE A 60 0.35 2.48 6.78
C PHE A 60 1.76 1.88 6.67
N ASP A 61 2.37 2.16 5.54
CA ASP A 61 3.77 1.88 5.25
C ASP A 61 4.45 3.17 4.80
N LEU A 62 5.55 3.52 5.49
CA LEU A 62 6.19 4.82 5.35
C LEU A 62 7.51 4.70 4.59
N SER A 63 7.67 5.59 3.63
CA SER A 63 8.94 5.86 2.99
C SER A 63 9.31 7.34 3.17
N GLU A 64 10.55 7.63 3.53
CA GLU A 64 11.00 9.02 3.65
C GLU A 64 11.18 9.70 2.30
N THR A 65 11.78 9.01 1.33
CA THR A 65 12.26 9.65 0.10
C THR A 65 12.01 8.86 -1.19
N THR A 66 12.23 7.55 -1.18
CA THR A 66 12.41 6.80 -2.43
C THR A 66 11.15 6.08 -2.89
N ASP A 67 10.45 5.43 -1.99
CA ASP A 67 9.25 4.67 -2.32
C ASP A 67 7.98 5.48 -2.01
N LEU A 68 6.84 5.03 -2.50
CA LEU A 68 5.56 5.61 -2.12
C LEU A 68 5.29 5.35 -0.63
N THR A 69 4.91 6.38 0.10
CA THR A 69 4.20 6.20 1.37
C THR A 69 2.76 5.83 1.08
N CYS A 70 2.24 4.86 1.79
CA CYS A 70 0.86 4.39 1.65
C CYS A 70 0.13 4.40 2.99
N ALA A 71 -1.13 4.82 2.97
CA ALA A 71 -2.07 4.59 4.06
C ALA A 71 -3.35 3.94 3.52
N THR A 72 -3.89 3.02 4.29
CA THR A 72 -5.06 2.23 3.89
C THR A 72 -6.03 2.12 5.05
N ILE A 73 -7.33 2.14 4.75
CA ILE A 73 -8.40 1.85 5.69
C ILE A 73 -9.27 0.76 5.08
N LEU A 74 -9.48 -0.32 5.83
CA LEU A 74 -10.34 -1.43 5.47
C LEU A 74 -11.68 -1.29 6.20
N PHE A 75 -12.77 -1.49 5.48
CA PHE A 75 -14.12 -1.50 6.02
C PHE A 75 -14.78 -2.85 5.79
N CYS A 76 -15.49 -3.33 6.80
CA CYS A 76 -16.36 -4.48 6.69
C CYS A 76 -17.79 -4.07 7.07
N VAL A 77 -18.76 -4.60 6.37
CA VAL A 77 -20.18 -4.36 6.63
C VAL A 77 -20.81 -5.66 7.14
N LYS A 78 -21.68 -5.54 8.14
CA LYS A 78 -22.35 -6.71 8.71
C LYS A 78 -23.10 -7.51 7.63
N ASP A 79 -23.00 -8.81 7.71
CA ASP A 79 -23.63 -9.79 6.78
C ASP A 79 -23.18 -9.64 5.30
N ASN A 80 -22.05 -8.96 5.05
CA ASN A 80 -21.44 -8.81 3.75
C ASN A 80 -19.99 -9.35 3.80
N PRO A 81 -19.62 -10.34 2.98
CA PRO A 81 -18.29 -10.94 2.97
C PRO A 81 -17.22 -10.05 2.33
N ASN A 82 -17.61 -8.95 1.70
CA ASN A 82 -16.69 -8.07 1.00
C ASN A 82 -15.85 -7.20 1.96
N ILE A 83 -14.62 -6.93 1.56
CA ILE A 83 -13.69 -6.03 2.22
C ILE A 83 -13.55 -4.79 1.33
N TYR A 84 -13.93 -3.65 1.85
CA TYR A 84 -13.85 -2.38 1.14
C TYR A 84 -12.58 -1.66 1.54
N VAL A 85 -11.82 -1.18 0.56
CA VAL A 85 -10.49 -0.62 0.77
C VAL A 85 -10.47 0.84 0.31
N LYS A 86 -10.16 1.74 1.24
CA LYS A 86 -9.82 3.13 0.94
C LYS A 86 -8.33 3.33 1.15
N GLN A 87 -7.68 3.99 0.22
CA GLN A 87 -6.23 4.13 0.22
C GLN A 87 -5.80 5.48 -0.31
N MET A 88 -4.66 5.96 0.17
CA MET A 88 -3.98 7.15 -0.29
C MET A 88 -2.48 6.92 -0.32
N TYR A 89 -1.83 7.59 -1.25
CA TYR A 89 -0.40 7.49 -1.45
C TYR A 89 0.23 8.88 -1.46
N TRP A 90 1.49 8.97 -1.01
CA TRP A 90 2.25 10.21 -0.99
C TRP A 90 3.65 10.00 -1.58
N ILE A 91 4.11 11.05 -2.25
CA ILE A 91 5.46 11.17 -2.78
C ILE A 91 5.96 12.59 -2.52
N PRO A 92 7.27 12.81 -2.24
CA PRO A 92 7.82 14.16 -2.16
C PRO A 92 7.62 14.92 -3.46
N GLU A 93 7.14 16.17 -3.36
CA GLU A 93 6.78 16.97 -4.55
C GLU A 93 7.96 17.23 -5.46
N ASP A 94 9.12 17.58 -4.88
CA ASP A 94 10.34 17.88 -5.63
C ASP A 94 10.94 16.65 -6.34
N LEU A 95 10.49 15.44 -5.97
CA LEU A 95 10.91 14.20 -6.62
C LEU A 95 9.91 13.69 -7.67
N LEU A 96 8.71 14.27 -7.76
CA LEU A 96 7.63 13.76 -8.61
C LEU A 96 8.05 13.60 -10.08
N GLU A 97 8.55 14.67 -10.70
CA GLU A 97 8.94 14.63 -12.12
C GLU A 97 10.12 13.68 -12.39
N LYS A 98 11.07 13.63 -11.45
CA LYS A 98 12.19 12.71 -11.53
C LYS A 98 11.70 11.26 -11.51
N ARG A 99 10.81 10.95 -10.58
CA ARG A 99 10.24 9.60 -10.42
C ARG A 99 9.38 9.17 -11.61
N VAL A 100 8.58 10.08 -12.18
CA VAL A 100 7.82 9.81 -13.43
C VAL A 100 8.76 9.34 -14.53
N ARG A 101 9.93 9.97 -14.68
CA ARG A 101 10.90 9.61 -15.71
C ARG A 101 11.68 8.33 -15.41
N GLU A 102 12.12 8.15 -14.16
CA GLU A 102 12.96 7.02 -13.76
C GLU A 102 12.16 5.71 -13.66
N ASP A 103 10.98 5.76 -13.07
CA ASP A 103 10.14 4.58 -12.86
C ASP A 103 9.25 4.27 -14.07
N GLN A 104 9.06 5.24 -14.96
CA GLN A 104 8.11 5.20 -16.08
C GLN A 104 6.67 4.91 -15.60
N VAL A 105 6.32 5.51 -14.46
CA VAL A 105 5.02 5.40 -13.82
C VAL A 105 4.35 6.78 -13.84
N PRO A 106 3.06 6.89 -14.20
CA PRO A 106 2.37 8.17 -14.39
C PRO A 106 1.90 8.80 -13.07
N TYR A 107 2.83 9.05 -12.14
CA TYR A 107 2.52 9.66 -10.84
C TYR A 107 1.86 11.03 -10.94
N ASP A 108 2.22 11.83 -11.95
CA ASP A 108 1.63 13.12 -12.25
C ASP A 108 0.15 13.02 -12.65
N ILE A 109 -0.21 11.99 -13.41
CA ILE A 109 -1.60 11.68 -13.77
C ILE A 109 -2.36 11.23 -12.52
N TRP A 110 -1.77 10.38 -11.70
CA TRP A 110 -2.39 9.89 -10.47
C TRP A 110 -2.63 11.03 -9.46
N LYS A 111 -1.68 11.98 -9.36
CA LYS A 111 -1.86 13.22 -8.58
C LYS A 111 -3.07 14.03 -9.08
N LYS A 112 -3.17 14.27 -10.40
CA LYS A 112 -4.28 15.01 -11.01
C LYS A 112 -5.64 14.34 -10.78
N LYS A 113 -5.66 13.00 -10.70
CA LYS A 113 -6.89 12.22 -10.42
C LYS A 113 -7.19 12.09 -8.92
N GLY A 114 -6.35 12.61 -8.03
CA GLY A 114 -6.54 12.53 -6.59
C GLY A 114 -6.25 11.17 -5.97
N TRP A 115 -5.61 10.25 -6.70
CA TRP A 115 -5.20 8.95 -6.18
C TRP A 115 -3.87 9.00 -5.44
N LEU A 116 -3.07 10.03 -5.71
CA LEU A 116 -1.78 10.32 -5.11
C LEU A 116 -1.76 11.78 -4.63
N GLN A 117 -1.16 12.02 -3.49
CA GLN A 117 -0.85 13.36 -2.99
C GLN A 117 0.66 13.61 -3.00
N THR A 118 1.06 14.88 -3.03
CA THR A 118 2.45 15.26 -2.87
C THR A 118 2.66 15.91 -1.51
N SER A 119 3.82 15.62 -0.93
CA SER A 119 4.34 16.27 0.27
C SER A 119 5.35 17.35 -0.13
N PRO A 120 5.28 18.56 0.39
CA PRO A 120 6.22 19.62 0.03
C PRO A 120 7.69 19.24 0.30
N GLY A 121 8.60 19.59 -0.63
CA GLY A 121 10.03 19.33 -0.51
C GLY A 121 10.45 17.93 -0.95
N PHE A 122 11.60 17.48 -0.40
CA PHE A 122 12.28 16.23 -0.79
C PHE A 122 11.96 15.02 0.11
N ARG A 123 11.12 15.19 1.13
CA ARG A 123 10.74 14.14 2.08
C ARG A 123 9.23 14.13 2.31
N ASN A 124 8.70 12.97 2.65
CA ASN A 124 7.30 12.86 3.03
C ASN A 124 7.04 13.48 4.40
N ASP A 125 6.05 14.35 4.47
CA ASP A 125 5.55 14.93 5.72
C ASP A 125 4.47 14.04 6.31
N TYR A 126 4.80 13.31 7.36
CA TYR A 126 3.90 12.35 7.98
C TYR A 126 2.67 12.97 8.67
N ARG A 127 2.67 14.31 8.87
CA ARG A 127 1.47 15.03 9.33
C ARG A 127 0.32 14.95 8.32
N LEU A 128 0.64 14.86 7.03
CA LEU A 128 -0.38 14.67 5.98
C LEU A 128 -1.07 13.31 6.09
N ILE A 129 -0.35 12.30 6.53
CA ILE A 129 -0.90 10.95 6.73
C ILE A 129 -1.83 10.94 7.94
N LEU A 130 -1.42 11.53 9.06
CA LEU A 130 -2.30 11.71 10.21
C LEU A 130 -3.57 12.48 9.83
N GLN A 131 -3.42 13.60 9.13
CA GLN A 131 -4.55 14.43 8.71
C GLN A 131 -5.50 13.65 7.81
N TRP A 132 -4.98 12.85 6.88
CA TRP A 132 -5.81 12.00 6.04
C TRP A 132 -6.64 10.99 6.85
N PHE A 133 -6.06 10.33 7.87
CA PHE A 133 -6.83 9.45 8.74
C PHE A 133 -7.92 10.22 9.50
N VAL A 134 -7.60 11.40 10.01
CA VAL A 134 -8.58 12.25 10.72
C VAL A 134 -9.72 12.63 9.78
N ASP A 135 -9.40 13.17 8.60
CA ASP A 135 -10.39 13.63 7.63
C ASP A 135 -11.31 12.50 7.17
N GLU A 136 -10.75 11.31 6.90
CA GLU A 136 -11.52 10.17 6.44
C GLU A 136 -12.41 9.56 7.54
N MET A 137 -11.98 9.60 8.79
CA MET A 137 -12.78 9.15 9.93
C MET A 137 -13.90 10.14 10.27
N GLU A 138 -13.58 11.44 10.29
CA GLU A 138 -14.56 12.48 10.63
C GLU A 138 -15.61 12.70 9.54
N LYS A 139 -15.21 12.60 8.28
CA LYS A 139 -16.11 12.84 7.13
C LYS A 139 -17.32 11.90 7.10
N ASP A 140 -17.11 10.64 7.45
CA ASP A 140 -18.10 9.58 7.35
C ASP A 140 -18.53 9.04 8.73
N ASP A 141 -18.14 9.70 9.84
CA ASP A 141 -18.41 9.33 11.24
C ASP A 141 -18.00 7.88 11.55
N ILE A 142 -16.78 7.54 11.20
CA ILE A 142 -16.21 6.19 11.36
C ILE A 142 -15.19 6.19 12.49
N TYR A 143 -15.18 5.12 13.28
CA TYR A 143 -14.17 4.91 14.32
C TYR A 143 -13.01 4.06 13.80
N LEU A 144 -11.78 4.55 13.96
CA LEU A 144 -10.59 3.78 13.71
C LEU A 144 -10.41 2.73 14.83
N PHE A 145 -10.67 1.48 14.52
CA PHE A 145 -10.65 0.40 15.51
C PHE A 145 -9.24 -0.04 15.87
N LYS A 146 -8.38 -0.26 14.87
CA LYS A 146 -6.95 -0.57 15.00
C LYS A 146 -6.22 -0.01 13.79
N CYS A 147 -4.92 0.29 13.96
CA CYS A 147 -4.06 0.71 12.87
C CYS A 147 -2.70 0.01 12.96
N GLY A 148 -2.40 -0.79 11.94
CA GLY A 148 -1.14 -1.52 11.83
C GLY A 148 -0.01 -0.65 11.29
N TYR A 149 1.21 -0.82 11.80
CA TYR A 149 2.39 -0.10 11.33
C TYR A 149 3.68 -0.91 11.47
N ASP A 150 4.67 -0.62 10.63
CA ASP A 150 6.02 -1.15 10.85
C ASP A 150 6.73 -0.37 11.96
N ARG A 151 7.19 -1.10 12.99
CA ARG A 151 7.83 -0.51 14.17
C ARG A 151 9.09 0.30 13.89
N TRP A 152 9.75 0.08 12.75
CA TRP A 152 11.06 0.66 12.48
C TRP A 152 11.02 2.07 11.88
N SER A 153 9.92 2.47 11.28
CA SER A 153 9.89 3.68 10.45
C SER A 153 8.99 4.81 10.95
N ALA A 154 8.32 4.69 12.09
CA ALA A 154 7.14 5.53 12.31
C ALA A 154 6.98 6.16 13.69
N GLN A 155 8.00 6.23 14.54
CA GLN A 155 7.82 6.64 15.96
C GLN A 155 7.04 7.95 16.13
N TYR A 156 7.36 8.97 15.34
CA TYR A 156 6.71 10.27 15.46
C TYR A 156 5.24 10.25 15.02
N LEU A 157 4.95 9.57 13.89
CA LEU A 157 3.57 9.42 13.42
C LEU A 157 2.76 8.58 14.39
N VAL A 158 3.34 7.50 14.91
CA VAL A 158 2.68 6.60 15.89
C VAL A 158 2.29 7.38 17.15
N GLN A 159 3.18 8.22 17.68
CA GLN A 159 2.86 9.06 18.82
C GLN A 159 1.67 9.98 18.52
N SER A 160 1.70 10.70 17.41
CA SER A 160 0.63 11.62 17.02
C SER A 160 -0.70 10.88 16.76
N MET A 161 -0.65 9.70 16.16
CA MET A 161 -1.81 8.83 15.98
C MET A 161 -2.37 8.34 17.32
N THR A 162 -1.48 7.97 18.26
CA THR A 162 -1.85 7.56 19.61
C THR A 162 -2.53 8.69 20.39
N GLU A 163 -1.98 9.90 20.32
CA GLU A 163 -2.57 11.09 20.93
C GLU A 163 -3.96 11.42 20.36
N ARG A 164 -4.15 11.21 19.05
CA ARG A 164 -5.41 11.52 18.37
C ARG A 164 -6.47 10.45 18.51
N PHE A 165 -6.11 9.18 18.42
CA PHE A 165 -7.05 8.05 18.33
C PHE A 165 -7.06 7.14 19.57
N GLY A 166 -6.04 7.22 20.44
CA GLY A 166 -5.91 6.43 21.66
C GLY A 166 -4.78 5.40 21.63
N GLU A 167 -4.28 5.02 22.80
CA GLU A 167 -3.13 4.11 22.94
C GLU A 167 -3.39 2.72 22.36
N ASP A 168 -4.58 2.19 22.55
CA ASP A 168 -4.96 0.84 22.11
C ASP A 168 -5.14 0.69 20.60
N ILE A 169 -5.11 1.80 19.84
CA ILE A 169 -5.38 1.77 18.40
C ILE A 169 -4.15 1.31 17.61
N MET A 170 -2.96 1.70 18.05
CA MET A 170 -1.72 1.48 17.31
C MET A 170 -1.16 0.08 17.55
N VAL A 171 -1.02 -0.71 16.48
CA VAL A 171 -0.56 -2.11 16.55
C VAL A 171 0.72 -2.28 15.74
N PRO A 172 1.87 -2.57 16.37
CA PRO A 172 3.10 -2.85 15.65
C PRO A 172 3.00 -4.21 14.91
N VAL A 173 3.28 -4.21 13.63
CA VAL A 173 3.26 -5.40 12.77
C VAL A 173 4.68 -5.77 12.38
N ALA A 174 5.14 -6.94 12.82
CA ALA A 174 6.45 -7.44 12.41
C ALA A 174 6.40 -7.92 10.96
N GLN A 175 7.25 -7.32 10.11
CA GLN A 175 7.32 -7.69 8.70
C GLN A 175 8.16 -8.96 8.47
N GLY A 176 7.58 -10.10 8.76
CA GLY A 176 8.27 -11.39 8.61
C GLY A 176 7.34 -12.53 8.21
N LYS A 177 7.93 -13.63 7.74
CA LYS A 177 7.17 -14.81 7.29
C LYS A 177 6.18 -15.34 8.33
N LYS A 178 6.55 -15.31 9.62
CA LYS A 178 5.67 -15.80 10.70
C LYS A 178 4.40 -14.96 10.85
N THR A 179 4.52 -13.65 10.68
CA THR A 179 3.41 -12.70 10.85
C THR A 179 2.57 -12.56 9.57
N LEU A 180 3.22 -12.44 8.42
CA LEU A 180 2.55 -12.05 7.17
C LEU A 180 2.08 -13.22 6.31
N SER A 181 2.66 -14.43 6.44
CA SER A 181 2.30 -15.55 5.53
C SER A 181 0.83 -15.94 5.60
N GLY A 182 0.23 -15.95 6.77
CA GLY A 182 -1.21 -16.23 6.95
C GLY A 182 -2.09 -15.16 6.31
N PRO A 183 -1.98 -13.90 6.74
CA PRO A 183 -2.72 -12.78 6.16
C PRO A 183 -2.56 -12.66 4.64
N MET A 184 -1.36 -12.84 4.09
CA MET A 184 -1.13 -12.79 2.64
C MET A 184 -1.88 -13.90 1.88
N LYS A 185 -1.91 -15.12 2.43
CA LYS A 185 -2.68 -16.22 1.82
C LYS A 185 -4.19 -15.94 1.84
N ASN A 186 -4.69 -15.38 2.93
CA ASN A 186 -6.09 -15.00 3.05
C ASN A 186 -6.43 -13.88 2.06
N LEU A 187 -5.59 -12.84 1.99
CA LEU A 187 -5.75 -11.76 1.02
C LEU A 187 -5.74 -12.28 -0.42
N ALA A 188 -4.85 -13.23 -0.75
CA ALA A 188 -4.82 -13.85 -2.06
C ALA A 188 -6.13 -14.58 -2.39
N ALA A 189 -6.70 -15.30 -1.42
CA ALA A 189 -7.98 -15.97 -1.60
C ALA A 189 -9.14 -14.98 -1.78
N ASP A 190 -9.15 -13.89 -1.03
CA ASP A 190 -10.18 -12.84 -1.09
C ASP A 190 -10.09 -12.03 -2.40
N LEU A 191 -8.89 -11.73 -2.89
CA LEU A 191 -8.67 -11.10 -4.19
C LEU A 191 -9.16 -12.00 -5.33
N LYS A 192 -8.79 -13.28 -5.29
CA LYS A 192 -9.23 -14.27 -6.28
C LYS A 192 -10.75 -14.45 -6.28
N ALA A 193 -11.38 -14.37 -5.12
CA ALA A 193 -12.83 -14.40 -4.96
C ALA A 193 -13.52 -13.06 -5.27
N LYS A 194 -12.76 -12.01 -5.69
CA LYS A 194 -13.26 -10.67 -5.97
C LYS A 194 -13.95 -9.99 -4.78
N ARG A 195 -13.62 -10.39 -3.56
CA ARG A 195 -14.17 -9.81 -2.33
C ARG A 195 -13.51 -8.51 -1.89
N VAL A 196 -12.31 -8.22 -2.39
CA VAL A 196 -11.59 -6.99 -2.07
C VAL A 196 -11.97 -5.91 -3.08
N ILE A 197 -12.70 -4.91 -2.62
CA ILE A 197 -13.24 -3.83 -3.46
C ILE A 197 -12.48 -2.55 -3.12
N TYR A 198 -11.66 -2.06 -4.04
CA TYR A 198 -10.76 -0.92 -3.86
C TYR A 198 -10.94 0.16 -4.94
N ASN A 199 -12.16 0.21 -5.54
CA ASN A 199 -12.52 1.15 -6.59
C ASN A 199 -11.61 1.09 -7.82
N ASN A 200 -10.96 -0.05 -8.02
CA ASN A 200 -9.99 -0.31 -9.10
C ASN A 200 -8.90 0.77 -9.19
N ASN A 201 -8.34 1.16 -8.02
CA ASN A 201 -7.26 2.13 -7.97
C ASN A 201 -5.99 1.52 -8.58
N PRO A 202 -5.41 2.15 -9.62
CA PRO A 202 -4.29 1.56 -10.35
C PRO A 202 -2.95 1.57 -9.59
N ILE A 203 -2.90 2.15 -8.39
CA ILE A 203 -1.69 2.19 -7.56
C ILE A 203 -1.60 0.96 -6.64
N LEU A 204 -2.73 0.30 -6.35
CA LEU A 204 -2.76 -0.95 -5.59
C LEU A 204 -2.10 -2.10 -6.39
#